data_0e307f2ae66e99d38469c1d82c8c244c
#
_entry.id   0e307f2ae66e99d38469c1d82c8c244c
#
_cell.length_a   1.000
_cell.length_b   1.000
_cell.length_c   1.000
_cell.angle_alpha   90.00
_cell.angle_beta   90.00
_cell.angle_gamma   90.00
#
_symmetry.space_group_name_H-M   'P 1'
#
loop_
_entity.id
_entity.type
_entity.pdbx_description
1 polymer ?
#
loop_
_entity_poly.entity_id
_entity_poly.type
_entity_poly.pdbx_seq_one_letter_code
_entity_poly.pdbx_strand_id
1 'polypeptide(L)'
;MEVRVWGYLKEYAENKEEILKAVEEVFESGQLILGDKVRLFEKSYAAYCGVNYGIGVDNGTNAIILALHSLGIGEGDEVITVANTAIQSQLL
;
A
#
# COMPACT_ATOMS: atom_id res chain seq x y z
N MET A 1 13.51 10.19 28.45
CA MET A 1 13.42 9.43 27.18
C MET A 1 12.13 9.86 26.49
N GLU A 2 12.23 10.48 25.34
CA GLU A 2 11.05 10.85 24.54
C GLU A 2 10.76 9.68 23.57
N VAL A 3 9.59 9.07 23.71
CA VAL A 3 9.11 8.04 22.77
C VAL A 3 8.22 8.71 21.75
N ARG A 4 8.69 8.81 20.52
CA ARG A 4 7.91 9.39 19.42
C ARG A 4 7.01 8.34 18.78
N VAL A 5 5.75 8.67 18.60
CA VAL A 5 4.79 7.82 17.88
C VAL A 5 5.12 7.75 16.38
N TRP A 6 5.81 8.76 15.86
CA TRP A 6 6.21 8.85 14.46
C TRP A 6 7.68 9.23 14.32
N GLY A 7 8.47 8.33 13.75
CA GLY A 7 9.92 8.47 13.64
C GLY A 7 10.47 8.55 12.22
N TYR A 8 9.65 8.89 11.21
CA TYR A 8 10.02 8.86 9.78
C TYR A 8 11.25 9.72 9.42
N LEU A 9 11.54 10.77 10.19
CA LEU A 9 12.67 11.67 9.89
C LEU A 9 14.02 10.96 9.92
N LYS A 10 14.18 9.97 10.80
CA LYS A 10 15.41 9.18 10.86
C LYS A 10 15.53 8.29 9.62
N GLU A 11 14.46 7.57 9.30
CA GLU A 11 14.39 6.72 8.11
C GLU A 11 14.63 7.52 6.83
N TYR A 12 14.00 8.69 6.71
CA TYR A 12 14.23 9.58 5.58
C TYR A 12 15.68 10.05 5.49
N ALA A 13 16.30 10.44 6.61
CA ALA A 13 17.68 10.91 6.62
C ALA A 13 18.68 9.81 6.18
N GLU A 14 18.41 8.57 6.58
CA GLU A 14 19.22 7.39 6.25
C GLU A 14 19.08 6.97 4.77
N ASN A 15 17.90 7.15 4.18
CA ASN A 15 17.59 6.65 2.83
C ASN A 15 17.30 7.77 1.81
N LYS A 16 17.62 9.03 2.15
CA LYS A 16 17.24 10.22 1.37
C LYS A 16 17.69 10.13 -0.10
N GLU A 17 18.92 9.75 -0.34
CA GLU A 17 19.49 9.70 -1.69
C GLU A 17 18.79 8.64 -2.55
N GLU A 18 18.53 7.46 -1.99
CA GLU A 18 17.81 6.38 -2.68
C GLU A 18 16.37 6.76 -2.99
N ILE A 19 15.68 7.39 -2.02
CA ILE A 19 14.30 7.86 -2.20
C ILE A 19 14.23 8.90 -3.34
N LEU A 20 15.08 9.91 -3.31
CA LEU A 20 15.08 10.97 -4.33
C LEU A 20 15.45 10.43 -5.71
N LYS A 21 16.42 9.53 -5.78
CA LYS A 21 16.79 8.86 -7.03
C LYS A 21 15.63 8.04 -7.60
N ALA A 22 14.93 7.28 -6.76
CA ALA A 22 13.80 6.49 -7.23
C ALA A 22 12.66 7.37 -7.78
N VAL A 23 12.41 8.54 -7.16
CA VAL A 23 11.44 9.52 -7.64
C VAL A 23 11.88 10.10 -8.99
N GLU A 24 13.14 10.51 -9.12
CA GLU A 24 13.72 11.05 -10.36
C GLU A 24 13.61 10.05 -11.52
N GLU A 25 13.99 8.80 -11.30
CA GLU A 25 13.86 7.73 -12.30
C GLU A 25 12.42 7.55 -12.80
N VAL A 26 11.41 7.69 -11.93
CA VAL A 26 10.01 7.60 -12.33
C VAL A 26 9.62 8.80 -13.20
N PHE A 27 10.01 10.02 -12.81
CA PHE A 27 9.72 11.21 -13.61
C PHE A 27 10.38 11.17 -14.98
N GLU A 28 11.66 10.77 -15.04
CA GLU A 28 12.39 10.63 -16.30
C GLU A 28 11.81 9.56 -17.22
N SER A 29 11.24 8.49 -16.66
CA SER A 29 10.60 7.42 -17.44
C SER A 29 9.34 7.86 -18.19
N GLY A 30 8.68 8.94 -17.74
CA GLY A 30 7.39 9.38 -18.24
C GLY A 30 6.22 8.45 -17.89
N GLN A 31 6.46 7.35 -17.15
CA GLN A 31 5.44 6.37 -16.75
C GLN A 31 5.01 6.61 -15.31
N LEU A 32 4.14 7.60 -15.11
CA LEU A 32 3.68 8.02 -13.78
C LEU A 32 2.58 7.13 -13.19
N ILE A 33 1.92 6.33 -14.02
CA ILE A 33 0.82 5.44 -13.61
C ILE A 33 1.11 4.03 -14.12
N LEU A 34 0.98 3.03 -13.24
CA LEU A 34 1.17 1.61 -13.54
C LEU A 34 2.49 1.28 -14.28
N GLY A 35 3.55 2.02 -13.94
CA GLY A 35 4.87 1.87 -14.52
C GLY A 35 5.66 0.68 -13.94
N ASP A 36 6.90 0.55 -14.40
CA ASP A 36 7.77 -0.57 -14.01
C ASP A 36 8.08 -0.61 -12.51
N LYS A 37 8.13 0.55 -11.85
CA LYS A 37 8.34 0.61 -10.38
C LYS A 37 7.16 0.00 -9.61
N VAL A 38 5.93 0.16 -10.08
CA VAL A 38 4.74 -0.49 -9.50
C VAL A 38 4.85 -2.00 -9.65
N ARG A 39 5.18 -2.50 -10.85
CA ARG A 39 5.35 -3.94 -11.10
C ARG A 39 6.45 -4.55 -10.25
N LEU A 40 7.56 -3.85 -10.09
CA LEU A 40 8.66 -4.28 -9.22
C LEU A 40 8.23 -4.35 -7.77
N PHE A 41 7.51 -3.34 -7.30
CA PHE A 41 6.96 -3.31 -5.94
C PHE A 41 6.00 -4.49 -5.71
N GLU A 42 5.02 -4.69 -6.58
CA GLU A 42 4.06 -5.79 -6.50
C GLU A 42 4.76 -7.14 -6.39
N LYS A 43 5.75 -7.38 -7.25
CA LYS A 43 6.53 -8.63 -7.25
C LYS A 43 7.34 -8.80 -5.97
N SER A 44 8.01 -7.75 -5.52
CA SER A 44 8.87 -7.79 -4.33
C SER A 44 8.03 -7.97 -3.06
N TYR A 45 6.89 -7.29 -2.98
CA TYR A 45 5.99 -7.39 -1.84
C TYR A 45 5.27 -8.74 -1.77
N ALA A 46 4.84 -9.28 -2.92
CA ALA A 46 4.31 -10.64 -2.99
C ALA A 46 5.33 -11.68 -2.50
N ALA A 47 6.58 -11.57 -2.94
CA ALA A 47 7.66 -12.44 -2.47
C ALA A 47 7.91 -12.31 -0.96
N TYR A 48 7.91 -11.09 -0.44
CA TYR A 48 8.05 -10.84 1.00
C TYR A 48 6.92 -11.45 1.82
N CYS A 49 5.69 -11.37 1.33
CA CYS A 49 4.51 -11.97 1.98
C CYS A 49 4.37 -13.48 1.74
N GLY A 50 5.18 -14.08 0.86
CA GLY A 50 5.09 -15.50 0.53
C GLY A 50 3.85 -15.86 -0.30
N VAL A 51 3.33 -14.91 -1.09
CA VAL A 51 2.16 -15.11 -1.97
C VAL A 51 2.55 -14.99 -3.43
N ASN A 52 1.68 -15.46 -4.32
CA ASN A 52 1.98 -15.50 -5.77
C ASN A 52 1.87 -14.11 -6.42
N TYR A 53 0.97 -13.26 -5.93
CA TYR A 53 0.65 -11.98 -6.55
C TYR A 53 0.51 -10.88 -5.51
N GLY A 54 0.96 -9.67 -5.85
CA GLY A 54 0.67 -8.42 -5.19
C GLY A 54 -0.03 -7.49 -6.18
N ILE A 55 -1.06 -6.82 -5.76
CA ILE A 55 -1.84 -5.88 -6.58
C ILE A 55 -1.76 -4.49 -5.96
N GLY A 56 -1.11 -3.57 -6.66
CA GLY A 56 -1.02 -2.18 -6.25
C GLY A 56 -2.35 -1.46 -6.42
N VAL A 57 -2.76 -0.73 -5.39
CA VAL A 57 -3.95 0.11 -5.37
C VAL A 57 -3.60 1.48 -4.82
N ASP A 58 -4.48 2.45 -4.97
CA ASP A 58 -4.23 3.84 -4.58
C ASP A 58 -4.30 4.08 -3.07
N ASN A 59 -5.11 3.30 -2.34
CA ASN A 59 -5.27 3.44 -0.90
C ASN A 59 -5.83 2.17 -0.24
N GLY A 60 -5.79 2.12 1.10
CA GLY A 60 -6.26 0.97 1.87
C GLY A 60 -7.77 0.72 1.78
N THR A 61 -8.58 1.76 1.61
CA THR A 61 -10.04 1.62 1.44
C THR A 61 -10.34 0.84 0.17
N ASN A 62 -9.76 1.24 -0.95
CA ASN A 62 -9.92 0.52 -2.21
C ASN A 62 -9.33 -0.89 -2.16
N ALA A 63 -8.25 -1.10 -1.41
CA ALA A 63 -7.70 -2.44 -1.19
C ALA A 63 -8.74 -3.37 -0.54
N ILE A 64 -9.42 -2.91 0.51
CA ILE A 64 -10.46 -3.71 1.20
C ILE A 64 -11.66 -3.93 0.28
N ILE A 65 -12.15 -2.90 -0.39
CA ILE A 65 -13.29 -3.00 -1.31
C ILE A 65 -13.00 -4.04 -2.42
N LEU A 66 -11.85 -3.93 -3.07
CA LEU A 66 -11.47 -4.86 -4.14
C LEU A 66 -11.28 -6.28 -3.63
N ALA A 67 -10.72 -6.45 -2.43
CA ALA A 67 -10.58 -7.76 -1.80
C ALA A 67 -11.95 -8.41 -1.54
N LEU A 68 -12.89 -7.68 -0.96
CA LEU A 68 -14.26 -8.17 -0.70
C LEU A 68 -14.98 -8.52 -2.01
N HIS A 69 -14.93 -7.64 -3.00
CA HIS A 69 -15.50 -7.91 -4.32
C HIS A 69 -14.91 -9.16 -4.98
N SER A 70 -13.60 -9.37 -4.87
CA SER A 70 -12.93 -10.54 -5.44
C SER A 70 -13.39 -11.86 -4.80
N LEU A 71 -13.88 -11.80 -3.56
CA LEU A 71 -14.46 -12.92 -2.83
C LEU A 71 -15.97 -13.08 -3.06
N GLY A 72 -16.59 -12.20 -3.84
CA GLY A 72 -18.04 -12.20 -4.09
C GLY A 72 -18.87 -11.67 -2.92
N ILE A 73 -18.24 -10.97 -1.97
CA ILE A 73 -18.92 -10.36 -0.82
C ILE A 73 -19.56 -9.06 -1.26
N GLY A 74 -20.83 -8.87 -0.95
CA GLY A 74 -21.62 -7.71 -1.35
C GLY A 74 -22.87 -7.49 -0.52
N GLU A 75 -23.88 -6.88 -1.10
CA GLU A 75 -25.12 -6.54 -0.41
C GLU A 75 -25.77 -7.78 0.24
N GLY A 76 -26.05 -7.69 1.53
CA GLY A 76 -26.61 -8.75 2.36
C GLY A 76 -25.58 -9.61 3.08
N ASP A 77 -24.30 -9.45 2.81
CA ASP A 77 -23.23 -10.13 3.52
C ASP A 77 -22.79 -9.35 4.76
N GLU A 78 -22.20 -10.02 5.73
CA GLU A 78 -21.68 -9.42 6.95
C GLU A 78 -20.15 -9.53 7.00
N VAL A 79 -19.49 -8.42 7.37
CA VAL A 79 -18.04 -8.37 7.56
C VAL A 79 -17.71 -7.99 9.00
N ILE A 80 -16.95 -8.82 9.69
CA ILE A 80 -16.51 -8.56 11.07
C ILE A 80 -15.18 -7.80 11.03
N THR A 81 -15.14 -6.68 11.73
CA THR A 81 -13.92 -5.86 11.87
C THR A 81 -13.72 -5.43 13.32
N VAL A 82 -12.54 -4.88 13.62
CA VAL A 82 -12.21 -4.35 14.95
C VAL A 82 -12.73 -2.92 15.10
N ALA A 83 -13.11 -2.54 16.34
CA ALA A 83 -13.61 -1.19 16.62
C ALA A 83 -12.51 -0.10 16.49
N ASN A 84 -11.25 -0.45 16.77
CA ASN A 84 -10.12 0.47 16.68
C ASN A 84 -9.46 0.36 15.30
N THR A 85 -10.11 0.92 14.30
CA THR A 85 -9.64 0.94 12.91
C THR A 85 -10.01 2.25 12.22
N ALA A 86 -9.52 2.46 11.01
CA ALA A 86 -9.91 3.60 10.20
C ALA A 86 -11.40 3.51 9.81
N ILE A 87 -12.07 4.67 9.79
CA ILE A 87 -13.52 4.78 9.50
C ILE A 87 -13.91 4.08 8.19
N GLN A 88 -13.03 4.09 7.21
CA GLN A 88 -13.25 3.45 5.90
C GLN A 88 -13.51 1.95 5.99
N SER A 89 -12.96 1.27 7.00
CA SER A 89 -13.21 -0.15 7.24
C SER A 89 -14.60 -0.43 7.84
N GLN A 90 -15.33 0.62 8.24
CA GLN A 90 -16.66 0.52 8.86
C GLN A 90 -17.79 0.93 7.89
N LEU A 91 -17.44 1.46 6.71
CA LEU A 91 -18.37 1.95 5.69
C LEU A 91 -18.61 0.92 4.57
N LEU A 92 -18.07 -0.28 4.72
CA LEU A 92 -18.25 -1.41 3.84
C LEU A 92 -19.37 -2.30 4.35
#